data_31b75444a4f253b5dc69a82988651d3c
#
_entry.id   31b75444a4f253b5dc69a82988651d3c
#
_cell.length_a   1.000
_cell.length_b   1.000
_cell.length_c   1.000
_cell.angle_alpha   90.00
_cell.angle_beta   90.00
_cell.angle_gamma   90.00
#
_symmetry.space_group_name_H-M   'P 1'
#
loop_
_entity.id
_entity.type
_entity.pdbx_description
1 polymer ?
#
loop_
_entity_poly.entity_id
_entity_poly.type
_entity_poly.pdbx_seq_one_letter_code
_entity_poly.pdbx_strand_id
1 'polypeptide(L)'
;KAAEPHGGSRKGSRLLQTKIIHPQDYRDAMAHLAGAVNIVTTHGAAGRRGVTVSAACSVSDDPATVLVCLMKSHPLNRLFEDNGVFSLNTLSAQHQHIAEAFSGKSGLDMDGRFALGTWETLSTGSPVLSDAIATFDCRLIDAKDVATHRVLFGEVTGLKAAFNLSPLIYHNRGYHSL
;
A
#
# COMPACT_ATOMS: atom_id res chain seq x y z
N LYS A 1 38.87 51.72 -7.53
CA LYS A 1 37.45 51.29 -7.40
C LYS A 1 37.47 49.78 -7.32
N ALA A 2 37.28 49.30 -6.09
CA ALA A 2 37.20 47.87 -5.79
C ALA A 2 35.78 47.37 -6.04
N ALA A 3 35.63 46.22 -6.69
CA ALA A 3 34.36 45.54 -6.86
C ALA A 3 34.09 44.62 -5.66
N GLU A 4 32.92 44.73 -5.05
CA GLU A 4 32.45 43.84 -3.98
C GLU A 4 32.00 42.48 -4.57
N PRO A 5 32.27 41.38 -3.85
CA PRO A 5 31.75 40.08 -4.26
C PRO A 5 30.33 39.88 -3.74
N HIS A 6 29.39 39.54 -4.64
CA HIS A 6 28.04 39.12 -4.30
C HIS A 6 28.06 37.80 -3.51
N GLY A 7 27.71 37.89 -2.24
CA GLY A 7 27.49 36.76 -1.36
C GLY A 7 26.21 35.99 -1.70
N GLY A 8 26.33 34.87 -2.39
CA GLY A 8 25.23 33.92 -2.61
C GLY A 8 24.89 33.21 -1.29
N SER A 9 23.74 33.52 -0.73
CA SER A 9 23.17 32.82 0.43
C SER A 9 22.89 31.36 0.04
N ARG A 10 23.75 30.44 0.45
CA ARG A 10 23.45 29.01 0.48
C ARG A 10 22.42 28.79 1.57
N LYS A 11 21.17 28.50 1.18
CA LYS A 11 20.17 27.95 2.10
C LYS A 11 20.70 26.59 2.60
N GLY A 12 21.36 26.60 3.75
CA GLY A 12 21.82 25.40 4.40
C GLY A 12 20.63 24.54 4.82
N SER A 13 20.68 23.24 4.53
CA SER A 13 19.75 22.28 5.11
C SER A 13 19.88 22.32 6.63
N ARG A 14 18.80 22.69 7.31
CA ARG A 14 18.74 22.70 8.77
C ARG A 14 18.64 21.26 9.24
N LEU A 15 19.73 20.68 9.72
CA LEU A 15 19.70 19.41 10.45
C LEU A 15 18.93 19.64 11.76
N LEU A 16 17.69 19.19 11.81
CA LEU A 16 16.91 19.16 13.04
C LEU A 16 17.40 17.97 13.89
N GLN A 17 18.36 18.20 14.76
CA GLN A 17 18.68 17.26 15.83
C GLN A 17 17.63 17.39 16.92
N THR A 18 16.49 16.72 16.78
CA THR A 18 15.51 16.59 17.86
C THR A 18 15.57 15.18 18.42
N LYS A 19 15.72 15.07 19.73
CA LYS A 19 15.66 13.82 20.50
C LYS A 19 14.30 13.13 20.40
N ILE A 20 13.25 13.83 19.96
CA ILE A 20 11.88 13.36 19.82
C ILE A 20 11.36 13.79 18.45
N ILE A 21 10.97 12.82 17.63
CA ILE A 21 10.33 13.07 16.33
C ILE A 21 8.83 13.19 16.56
N HIS A 22 8.25 14.36 16.25
CA HIS A 22 6.81 14.53 16.31
C HIS A 22 6.11 13.73 15.19
N PRO A 23 4.97 13.08 15.49
CA PRO A 23 4.24 12.27 14.49
C PRO A 23 3.87 13.05 13.22
N GLN A 24 3.62 14.37 13.34
CA GLN A 24 3.31 15.20 12.18
C GLN A 24 4.53 15.41 11.27
N ASP A 25 5.69 15.72 11.86
CA ASP A 25 6.95 15.90 11.09
C ASP A 25 7.32 14.61 10.34
N TYR A 26 7.13 13.47 10.99
CA TYR A 26 7.31 12.17 10.35
C TYR A 26 6.36 11.98 9.15
N ARG A 27 5.06 12.26 9.33
CA ARG A 27 4.07 12.14 8.24
C ARG A 27 4.37 13.11 7.09
N ASP A 28 4.85 14.31 7.39
CA ASP A 28 5.21 15.31 6.38
C ASP A 28 6.43 14.84 5.57
N ALA A 29 7.43 14.28 6.23
CA ALA A 29 8.59 13.69 5.56
C ALA A 29 8.18 12.47 4.70
N MET A 30 7.36 11.57 5.25
CA MET A 30 6.86 10.39 4.53
C MET A 30 5.97 10.73 3.33
N ALA A 31 5.33 11.90 3.31
CA ALA A 31 4.57 12.35 2.15
C ALA A 31 5.43 12.53 0.88
N HIS A 32 6.74 12.74 1.04
CA HIS A 32 7.69 12.84 -0.08
C HIS A 32 8.13 11.48 -0.63
N LEU A 33 7.81 10.38 0.04
CA LEU A 33 8.11 9.04 -0.45
C LEU A 33 6.99 8.60 -1.41
N ALA A 34 7.30 8.55 -2.71
CA ALA A 34 6.37 8.03 -3.70
C ALA A 34 6.23 6.51 -3.55
N GLY A 35 4.99 6.03 -3.54
CA GLY A 35 4.69 4.60 -3.43
C GLY A 35 3.61 4.15 -4.39
N ALA A 36 3.70 2.92 -4.88
CA ALA A 36 2.63 2.31 -5.64
C ALA A 36 1.36 2.18 -4.78
N VAL A 37 0.21 2.46 -5.37
CA VAL A 37 -1.08 2.23 -4.71
C VAL A 37 -1.52 0.80 -4.94
N ASN A 38 -1.84 0.11 -3.86
CA ASN A 38 -2.27 -1.28 -3.90
C ASN A 38 -3.59 -1.43 -3.13
N ILE A 39 -4.35 -2.46 -3.48
CA ILE A 39 -5.42 -2.99 -2.64
C ILE A 39 -5.00 -4.38 -2.17
N VAL A 40 -4.89 -4.54 -0.86
CA VAL A 40 -4.74 -5.87 -0.25
C VAL A 40 -6.12 -6.43 0.08
N THR A 41 -6.37 -7.66 -0.32
CA THR A 41 -7.66 -8.34 -0.17
C THR A 41 -7.49 -9.68 0.50
N THR A 42 -8.52 -10.13 1.20
CA THR A 42 -8.62 -11.51 1.73
C THR A 42 -10.06 -12.00 1.66
N HIS A 43 -10.22 -13.29 1.55
CA HIS A 43 -11.50 -13.98 1.69
C HIS A 43 -11.26 -15.39 2.24
N GLY A 44 -12.17 -15.83 3.12
CA GLY A 44 -12.13 -17.15 3.73
C GLY A 44 -13.25 -17.31 4.74
N ALA A 45 -13.12 -18.29 5.62
CA ALA A 45 -14.13 -18.59 6.64
C ALA A 45 -14.40 -17.42 7.60
N ALA A 46 -13.40 -16.54 7.83
CA ALA A 46 -13.53 -15.37 8.69
C ALA A 46 -14.28 -14.20 8.00
N GLY A 47 -14.42 -14.22 6.68
CA GLY A 47 -15.08 -13.19 5.91
C GLY A 47 -14.20 -12.55 4.84
N ARG A 48 -14.76 -11.51 4.17
CA ARG A 48 -14.10 -10.79 3.08
C ARG A 48 -13.66 -9.38 3.52
N ARG A 49 -12.44 -9.00 3.15
CA ARG A 49 -11.89 -7.68 3.45
C ARG A 49 -11.03 -7.18 2.30
N GLY A 50 -11.02 -5.86 2.10
CA GLY A 50 -10.08 -5.16 1.23
C GLY A 50 -9.67 -3.83 1.88
N VAL A 51 -8.42 -3.41 1.66
CA VAL A 51 -7.84 -2.16 2.20
C VAL A 51 -6.86 -1.58 1.18
N THR A 52 -6.96 -0.28 0.93
CA THR A 52 -5.94 0.45 0.14
C THR A 52 -4.70 0.66 0.97
N VAL A 53 -3.55 0.30 0.43
CA VAL A 53 -2.24 0.47 1.06
C VAL A 53 -1.21 1.01 0.06
N SER A 54 -0.27 1.82 0.55
CA SER A 54 0.99 2.14 -0.11
C SER A 54 2.18 1.49 0.60
N ALA A 55 1.98 1.02 1.83
CA ALA A 55 3.01 0.37 2.64
C ALA A 55 3.09 -1.13 2.30
N ALA A 56 3.66 -1.44 1.15
CA ALA A 56 3.94 -2.79 0.68
C ALA A 56 5.28 -2.82 -0.05
N CYS A 57 6.01 -3.92 0.06
CA CYS A 57 7.24 -4.11 -0.70
C CYS A 57 7.60 -5.60 -0.87
N SER A 58 8.53 -5.85 -1.81
CA SER A 58 9.21 -7.13 -1.95
C SER A 58 10.13 -7.38 -0.74
N VAL A 59 10.20 -8.63 -0.28
CA VAL A 59 11.08 -9.09 0.80
C VAL A 59 12.15 -10.04 0.27
N SER A 60 11.76 -11.01 -0.55
CA SER A 60 12.63 -12.06 -1.11
C SER A 60 12.08 -12.51 -2.46
N ASP A 61 12.98 -12.97 -3.33
CA ASP A 61 12.65 -13.60 -4.61
C ASP A 61 12.76 -15.12 -4.57
N ASP A 62 13.40 -15.68 -3.54
CA ASP A 62 13.47 -17.14 -3.33
C ASP A 62 13.42 -17.50 -1.82
N PRO A 63 12.29 -18.01 -1.32
CA PRO A 63 10.97 -18.01 -1.95
C PRO A 63 10.40 -16.60 -2.15
N ALA A 64 9.63 -16.42 -3.22
CA ALA A 64 9.01 -15.14 -3.53
C ALA A 64 8.12 -14.68 -2.37
N THR A 65 8.48 -13.55 -1.77
CA THR A 65 7.84 -13.07 -0.53
C THR A 65 7.61 -11.55 -0.62
N VAL A 66 6.43 -11.12 -0.22
CA VAL A 66 6.07 -9.70 -0.09
C VAL A 66 5.64 -9.40 1.35
N LEU A 67 5.70 -8.14 1.74
CA LEU A 67 5.08 -7.67 2.97
C LEU A 67 4.05 -6.58 2.70
N VAL A 68 3.08 -6.47 3.61
CA VAL A 68 2.12 -5.36 3.69
C VAL A 68 1.97 -4.91 5.14
N CYS A 69 1.77 -3.60 5.35
CA CYS A 69 1.54 -3.03 6.68
C CYS A 69 0.07 -2.59 6.80
N LEU A 70 -0.64 -3.08 7.81
CA LEU A 70 -2.03 -2.75 8.10
C LEU A 70 -2.16 -2.09 9.47
N MET A 71 -3.07 -1.10 9.58
CA MET A 71 -3.35 -0.47 10.86
C MET A 71 -4.05 -1.45 11.81
N LYS A 72 -3.53 -1.59 13.04
CA LYS A 72 -4.10 -2.44 14.09
C LYS A 72 -5.41 -1.89 14.66
N SER A 73 -5.58 -0.58 14.62
CA SER A 73 -6.77 0.09 15.16
C SER A 73 -8.06 -0.25 14.41
N HIS A 74 -7.99 -0.78 13.19
CA HIS A 74 -9.16 -1.23 12.45
C HIS A 74 -9.42 -2.72 12.73
N PRO A 75 -10.49 -3.07 13.50
CA PRO A 75 -10.68 -4.44 13.99
C PRO A 75 -10.83 -5.47 12.87
N LEU A 76 -11.42 -5.10 11.72
CA LEU A 76 -11.60 -6.00 10.58
C LEU A 76 -10.29 -6.35 9.84
N ASN A 77 -9.18 -5.67 10.12
CA ASN A 77 -7.89 -6.04 9.55
C ASN A 77 -7.35 -7.36 10.11
N ARG A 78 -7.92 -7.86 11.21
CA ARG A 78 -7.64 -9.18 11.74
C ARG A 78 -8.06 -10.31 10.80
N LEU A 79 -9.05 -10.09 9.92
CA LEU A 79 -9.52 -11.08 8.96
C LEU A 79 -8.40 -11.61 8.04
N PHE A 80 -7.36 -10.82 7.78
CA PHE A 80 -6.20 -11.26 6.99
C PHE A 80 -5.45 -12.41 7.65
N GLU A 81 -5.29 -12.37 8.96
CA GLU A 81 -4.66 -13.44 9.72
C GLU A 81 -5.60 -14.61 9.95
N ASP A 82 -6.86 -14.33 10.29
CA ASP A 82 -7.86 -15.36 10.55
C ASP A 82 -8.12 -16.22 9.29
N ASN A 83 -8.02 -15.63 8.08
CA ASN A 83 -8.08 -16.36 6.82
C ASN A 83 -6.74 -17.00 6.41
N GLY A 84 -5.60 -16.48 6.87
CA GLY A 84 -4.26 -16.99 6.56
C GLY A 84 -3.80 -16.80 5.12
N VAL A 85 -4.52 -15.98 4.35
CA VAL A 85 -4.26 -15.70 2.93
C VAL A 85 -4.57 -14.25 2.58
N PHE A 86 -3.89 -13.70 1.57
CA PHE A 86 -4.22 -12.40 1.01
C PHE A 86 -3.72 -12.25 -0.42
N SER A 87 -4.33 -11.34 -1.19
CA SER A 87 -3.81 -10.91 -2.49
C SER A 87 -3.43 -9.44 -2.44
N LEU A 88 -2.24 -9.10 -2.94
CA LEU A 88 -1.77 -7.72 -3.12
C LEU A 88 -1.96 -7.33 -4.58
N ASN A 89 -2.87 -6.39 -4.85
CA ASN A 89 -3.24 -5.94 -6.18
C ASN A 89 -2.66 -4.54 -6.43
N THR A 90 -1.68 -4.42 -7.31
CA THR A 90 -1.08 -3.14 -7.71
C THR A 90 -1.96 -2.45 -8.74
N LEU A 91 -2.36 -1.21 -8.47
CA LEU A 91 -3.36 -0.49 -9.24
C LEU A 91 -2.78 0.28 -10.42
N SER A 92 -3.55 0.35 -11.51
CA SER A 92 -3.31 1.29 -12.60
C SER A 92 -4.00 2.63 -12.35
N ALA A 93 -3.62 3.66 -13.13
CA ALA A 93 -4.17 5.02 -13.03
C ALA A 93 -5.71 5.06 -13.11
N GLN A 94 -6.33 4.17 -13.87
CA GLN A 94 -7.80 4.08 -14.00
C GLN A 94 -8.52 3.63 -12.72
N HIS A 95 -7.80 3.04 -11.75
CA HIS A 95 -8.36 2.49 -10.52
C HIS A 95 -8.41 3.48 -9.35
N GLN A 96 -8.16 4.77 -9.57
CA GLN A 96 -8.16 5.76 -8.48
C GLN A 96 -9.45 5.71 -7.66
N HIS A 97 -10.62 5.64 -8.32
CA HIS A 97 -11.92 5.56 -7.65
C HIS A 97 -12.06 4.32 -6.77
N ILE A 98 -11.48 3.18 -7.17
CA ILE A 98 -11.45 1.95 -6.38
C ILE A 98 -10.52 2.14 -5.17
N ALA A 99 -9.33 2.72 -5.38
CA ALA A 99 -8.40 3.03 -4.30
C ALA A 99 -9.04 3.94 -3.22
N GLU A 100 -9.76 4.97 -3.64
CA GLU A 100 -10.48 5.88 -2.75
C GLU A 100 -11.56 5.15 -1.95
N ALA A 101 -12.32 4.26 -2.58
CA ALA A 101 -13.35 3.47 -1.92
C ALA A 101 -12.76 2.55 -0.84
N PHE A 102 -11.71 1.79 -1.16
CA PHE A 102 -11.06 0.88 -0.21
C PHE A 102 -10.22 1.60 0.86
N SER A 103 -9.91 2.90 0.67
CA SER A 103 -9.33 3.74 1.74
C SER A 103 -10.34 4.18 2.80
N GLY A 104 -11.64 3.94 2.58
CA GLY A 104 -12.72 4.31 3.49
C GLY A 104 -13.32 5.69 3.24
N LYS A 105 -12.89 6.41 2.22
CA LYS A 105 -13.37 7.77 1.92
C LYS A 105 -14.75 7.83 1.28
N SER A 106 -15.22 6.74 0.66
CA SER A 106 -16.46 6.71 -0.11
C SER A 106 -17.74 6.53 0.73
N GLY A 107 -17.62 6.15 2.00
CA GLY A 107 -18.78 5.78 2.83
C GLY A 107 -19.42 4.44 2.47
N LEU A 108 -18.97 3.75 1.42
CA LEU A 108 -19.49 2.44 1.01
C LEU A 108 -19.12 1.36 2.02
N ASP A 109 -20.03 0.42 2.22
CA ASP A 109 -19.72 -0.83 2.90
C ASP A 109 -18.79 -1.73 2.07
N MET A 110 -18.42 -2.88 2.59
CA MET A 110 -17.44 -3.74 1.90
C MET A 110 -18.00 -4.28 0.57
N ASP A 111 -19.26 -4.65 0.52
CA ASP A 111 -19.89 -5.16 -0.71
C ASP A 111 -19.97 -4.07 -1.78
N GLY A 112 -20.36 -2.85 -1.41
CA GLY A 112 -20.35 -1.69 -2.29
C GLY A 112 -18.96 -1.36 -2.85
N ARG A 113 -17.89 -1.52 -2.06
CA ARG A 113 -16.51 -1.32 -2.53
C ARG A 113 -16.10 -2.38 -3.56
N PHE A 114 -16.39 -3.65 -3.28
CA PHE A 114 -16.11 -4.72 -4.24
C PHE A 114 -16.94 -4.62 -5.52
N ALA A 115 -18.14 -4.04 -5.47
CA ALA A 115 -18.97 -3.83 -6.66
C ALA A 115 -18.38 -2.81 -7.66
N LEU A 116 -17.35 -2.02 -7.27
CA LEU A 116 -16.69 -1.04 -8.15
C LEU A 116 -15.68 -1.67 -9.13
N GLY A 117 -15.30 -2.92 -8.95
CA GLY A 117 -14.33 -3.61 -9.81
C GLY A 117 -14.79 -5.00 -10.21
N THR A 118 -14.06 -5.61 -11.14
CA THR A 118 -14.23 -7.02 -11.50
C THR A 118 -13.17 -7.84 -10.80
N TRP A 119 -13.61 -8.86 -10.09
CA TRP A 119 -12.74 -9.68 -9.24
C TRP A 119 -12.77 -11.13 -9.66
N GLU A 120 -11.62 -11.74 -9.64
CA GLU A 120 -11.40 -13.17 -9.86
C GLU A 120 -10.62 -13.77 -8.69
N THR A 121 -10.23 -15.02 -8.76
CA THR A 121 -9.38 -15.69 -7.76
C THR A 121 -8.24 -16.40 -8.43
N LEU A 122 -7.11 -16.52 -7.75
CA LEU A 122 -5.98 -17.37 -8.15
C LEU A 122 -5.89 -18.58 -7.20
N SER A 123 -4.72 -18.85 -6.65
CA SER A 123 -4.44 -20.06 -5.88
C SER A 123 -5.05 -20.07 -4.48
N THR A 124 -5.19 -18.90 -3.82
CA THR A 124 -5.62 -18.83 -2.42
C THR A 124 -7.12 -18.63 -2.24
N GLY A 125 -7.84 -18.21 -3.27
CA GLY A 125 -9.24 -17.82 -3.19
C GLY A 125 -9.46 -16.37 -2.70
N SER A 126 -8.40 -15.62 -2.40
CA SER A 126 -8.49 -14.19 -2.12
C SER A 126 -8.91 -13.43 -3.38
N PRO A 127 -9.73 -12.36 -3.27
CA PRO A 127 -10.13 -11.58 -4.43
C PRO A 127 -8.94 -10.91 -5.14
N VAL A 128 -8.86 -11.11 -6.45
CA VAL A 128 -7.87 -10.54 -7.35
C VAL A 128 -8.57 -9.58 -8.30
N LEU A 129 -8.12 -8.33 -8.37
CA LEU A 129 -8.66 -7.36 -9.32
C LEU A 129 -8.22 -7.74 -10.74
N SER A 130 -9.21 -8.02 -11.62
CA SER A 130 -8.97 -8.66 -12.93
C SER A 130 -8.06 -7.86 -13.86
N ASP A 131 -8.06 -6.54 -13.75
CA ASP A 131 -7.27 -5.59 -14.56
C ASP A 131 -6.20 -4.84 -13.75
N ALA A 132 -5.79 -5.38 -12.59
CA ALA A 132 -4.62 -4.87 -11.87
C ALA A 132 -3.34 -4.99 -12.71
N ILE A 133 -2.39 -4.07 -12.50
CA ILE A 133 -1.08 -4.12 -13.19
C ILE A 133 -0.31 -5.38 -12.79
N ALA A 134 -0.31 -5.67 -11.49
CA ALA A 134 0.29 -6.88 -10.95
C ALA A 134 -0.52 -7.34 -9.74
N THR A 135 -0.60 -8.65 -9.58
CA THR A 135 -1.21 -9.27 -8.40
C THR A 135 -0.29 -10.35 -7.86
N PHE A 136 -0.09 -10.31 -6.55
CA PHE A 136 0.65 -11.30 -5.79
C PHE A 136 -0.34 -11.99 -4.86
N ASP A 137 -0.72 -13.21 -5.18
CA ASP A 137 -1.64 -14.01 -4.38
C ASP A 137 -0.85 -14.85 -3.39
N CYS A 138 -1.08 -14.66 -2.10
CA CYS A 138 -0.15 -15.02 -1.04
C CYS A 138 -0.78 -15.89 0.04
N ARG A 139 -0.03 -16.87 0.49
CA ARG A 139 -0.23 -17.53 1.77
C ARG A 139 0.49 -16.72 2.86
N LEU A 140 -0.19 -16.41 3.94
CA LEU A 140 0.42 -15.75 5.10
C LEU A 140 1.44 -16.71 5.76
N ILE A 141 2.68 -16.26 5.92
CA ILE A 141 3.75 -17.06 6.55
C ILE A 141 4.18 -16.52 7.90
N ASP A 142 4.01 -15.21 8.14
CA ASP A 142 4.30 -14.57 9.42
C ASP A 142 3.51 -13.27 9.55
N ALA A 143 3.28 -12.85 10.80
CA ALA A 143 2.63 -11.58 11.11
C ALA A 143 3.23 -10.96 12.37
N LYS A 144 3.67 -9.70 12.29
CA LYS A 144 4.38 -9.04 13.38
C LYS A 144 3.79 -7.71 13.73
N ASP A 145 3.55 -7.49 15.01
CA ASP A 145 3.15 -6.17 15.54
C ASP A 145 4.36 -5.22 15.60
N VAL A 146 4.21 -4.07 14.95
CA VAL A 146 5.17 -2.97 15.02
C VAL A 146 4.42 -1.69 15.34
N ALA A 147 4.49 -1.24 16.57
CA ALA A 147 3.81 -0.04 17.07
C ALA A 147 2.30 -0.04 16.70
N THR A 148 1.88 0.87 15.82
CA THR A 148 0.48 1.05 15.41
C THR A 148 0.04 0.12 14.28
N HIS A 149 0.97 -0.62 13.67
CA HIS A 149 0.72 -1.46 12.51
C HIS A 149 1.01 -2.93 12.78
N ARG A 150 0.40 -3.76 11.98
CA ARG A 150 0.68 -5.16 11.82
C ARG A 150 1.32 -5.38 10.46
N VAL A 151 2.49 -5.95 10.42
CA VAL A 151 3.21 -6.31 9.21
C VAL A 151 2.87 -7.77 8.90
N LEU A 152 2.29 -8.02 7.74
CA LEU A 152 2.00 -9.35 7.22
C LEU A 152 3.07 -9.73 6.22
N PHE A 153 3.61 -10.94 6.33
CA PHE A 153 4.53 -11.53 5.36
C PHE A 153 3.81 -12.63 4.59
N GLY A 154 3.80 -12.52 3.27
CA GLY A 154 3.13 -13.46 2.38
C GLY A 154 4.09 -14.13 1.41
N GLU A 155 4.11 -15.46 1.41
CA GLU A 155 4.73 -16.23 0.34
C GLU A 155 3.82 -16.21 -0.88
N VAL A 156 4.34 -15.77 -2.02
CA VAL A 156 3.60 -15.67 -3.27
C VAL A 156 3.37 -17.07 -3.85
N THR A 157 2.12 -17.47 -3.95
CA THR A 157 1.69 -18.77 -4.50
C THR A 157 0.97 -18.64 -5.84
N GLY A 158 0.57 -17.42 -6.21
CA GLY A 158 -0.03 -17.10 -7.50
C GLY A 158 0.41 -15.71 -7.93
N LEU A 159 0.64 -15.53 -9.22
CA LEU A 159 1.12 -14.28 -9.81
C LEU A 159 0.37 -13.96 -11.09
N LYS A 160 -0.02 -12.70 -11.26
CA LYS A 160 -0.55 -12.14 -12.49
C LYS A 160 0.10 -10.80 -12.75
N ALA A 161 0.48 -10.51 -13.99
CA ALA A 161 1.02 -9.21 -14.38
C ALA A 161 0.47 -8.81 -15.74
N ALA A 162 0.12 -7.53 -15.88
CA ALA A 162 -0.25 -6.89 -17.14
C ALA A 162 0.84 -5.90 -17.53
N PHE A 163 1.13 -5.81 -18.83
CA PHE A 163 2.12 -4.88 -19.36
C PHE A 163 1.40 -3.71 -20.05
N ASN A 164 2.08 -2.57 -20.15
CA ASN A 164 1.60 -1.36 -20.84
C ASN A 164 0.45 -0.61 -20.14
N LEU A 165 0.37 -0.70 -18.81
CA LEU A 165 -0.54 0.10 -18.00
C LEU A 165 0.25 1.09 -17.14
N SER A 166 -0.20 2.35 -17.07
CA SER A 166 0.38 3.36 -16.19
C SER A 166 0.02 3.07 -14.74
N PRO A 167 1.00 3.00 -13.81
CA PRO A 167 0.73 2.74 -12.40
C PRO A 167 0.07 3.93 -11.70
N LEU A 168 -0.77 3.65 -10.71
CA LEU A 168 -1.27 4.62 -9.77
C LEU A 168 -0.26 4.80 -8.64
N ILE A 169 0.21 6.03 -8.46
CA ILE A 169 1.21 6.40 -7.46
C ILE A 169 0.56 7.29 -6.40
N TYR A 170 0.93 7.11 -5.15
CA TYR A 170 0.60 8.03 -4.06
C TYR A 170 1.85 8.80 -3.64
N HIS A 171 1.80 10.11 -3.80
CA HIS A 171 2.89 11.01 -3.46
C HIS A 171 2.34 12.36 -3.01
N ASN A 172 2.96 12.96 -2.01
CA ASN A 172 2.58 14.28 -1.47
C ASN A 172 1.08 14.39 -1.17
N ARG A 173 0.49 13.33 -0.59
CA ARG A 173 -0.93 13.19 -0.20
C ARG A 173 -1.92 13.24 -1.38
N GLY A 174 -1.46 12.97 -2.58
CA GLY A 174 -2.27 12.90 -3.79
C GLY A 174 -2.00 11.65 -4.61
N TYR A 175 -2.96 11.32 -5.47
CA TYR A 175 -2.81 10.28 -6.48
C TYR A 175 -2.22 10.88 -7.76
N HIS A 176 -1.31 10.14 -8.38
CA HIS A 176 -0.64 10.51 -9.63
C HIS A 176 -0.52 9.27 -10.53
N SER A 177 -0.32 9.50 -11.83
CA SER A 177 0.05 8.47 -12.80
C SER A 177 1.43 8.78 -13.40
N LEU A 178 2.16 7.75 -13.82
CA LEU A 178 3.42 7.88 -14.56
C LEU A 178 3.15 7.80 -16.06
#